data_c8d17487e2163c11afcdbd85999ff822
#
_entry.id   c8d17487e2163c11afcdbd85999ff822
#
_cell.length_a   1.000
_cell.length_b   1.000
_cell.length_c   1.000
_cell.angle_alpha   90.00
_cell.angle_beta   90.00
_cell.angle_gamma   90.00
#
_symmetry.space_group_name_H-M   'P 1'
#
loop_
_entity.id
_entity.type
_entity.pdbx_description
1 polymer ?
#
loop_
_entity_poly.entity_id
_entity_poly.type
_entity_poly.pdbx_seq_one_letter_code
_entity_poly.pdbx_strand_id
1 'polypeptide(L)'
;MENREMIMRCAKTLFYAKGYDAVGVQEIVDKAGVTKPTLYYYFGSKYGLLKTLIEETFQGFRVILHEAADVEQRIEETLYQVAHRYCAFFESDREFYMLFMALFYSARENEAYQAVKPYVAEFYDLIVGVFDRAAEQLGNMTGRQRQFAIGFLGTINHYLILRFEEGEENGGKLEQEEIDAVVRQFMYGIFS
;
A
#
# COMPACT_ATOMS: atom_id res chain seq x y z
N MET A 1 -0.91 -26.02 -5.17
CA MET A 1 -1.53 -24.76 -4.77
C MET A 1 -1.43 -24.56 -3.26
N GLU A 2 -1.89 -25.51 -2.46
CA GLU A 2 -1.94 -25.40 -0.98
C GLU A 2 -0.61 -25.02 -0.32
N ASN A 3 0.50 -25.70 -0.67
CA ASN A 3 1.82 -25.41 -0.08
C ASN A 3 2.35 -24.01 -0.44
N ARG A 4 2.13 -23.55 -1.67
CA ARG A 4 2.58 -22.24 -2.14
C ARG A 4 1.90 -21.10 -1.37
N GLU A 5 0.58 -21.16 -1.24
CA GLU A 5 -0.22 -20.19 -0.51
C GLU A 5 0.11 -20.22 1.00
N MET A 6 0.32 -21.42 1.56
CA MET A 6 0.72 -21.58 2.96
C MET A 6 2.07 -20.92 3.23
N ILE A 7 3.08 -21.11 2.37
CA ILE A 7 4.39 -20.46 2.49
C ILE A 7 4.24 -18.94 2.45
N MET A 8 3.49 -18.40 1.50
CA MET A 8 3.27 -16.96 1.37
C MET A 8 2.61 -16.36 2.61
N ARG A 9 1.56 -17.00 3.12
CA ARG A 9 0.86 -16.56 4.34
C ARG A 9 1.78 -16.58 5.55
N CYS A 10 2.54 -17.68 5.75
CA CYS A 10 3.48 -17.77 6.85
C CYS A 10 4.60 -16.73 6.76
N ALA A 11 5.13 -16.51 5.55
CA ALA A 11 6.15 -15.51 5.31
C ALA A 11 5.62 -14.08 5.59
N LYS A 12 4.42 -13.74 5.10
CA LYS A 12 3.78 -12.44 5.38
C LYS A 12 3.71 -12.16 6.88
N THR A 13 3.12 -13.07 7.64
CA THR A 13 3.00 -12.93 9.10
C THR A 13 4.37 -12.80 9.79
N LEU A 14 5.37 -13.59 9.37
CA LEU A 14 6.71 -13.52 9.96
C LEU A 14 7.41 -12.19 9.61
N PHE A 15 7.34 -11.77 8.35
CA PHE A 15 7.94 -10.51 7.91
C PHE A 15 7.29 -9.31 8.59
N TYR A 16 5.97 -9.32 8.76
CA TYR A 16 5.26 -8.29 9.50
C TYR A 16 5.69 -8.23 10.97
N ALA A 17 5.73 -9.40 11.64
CA ALA A 17 6.00 -9.45 13.08
C ALA A 17 7.46 -9.16 13.47
N LYS A 18 8.42 -9.51 12.61
CA LYS A 18 9.86 -9.50 12.95
C LYS A 18 10.72 -8.63 12.02
N GLY A 19 10.14 -8.14 10.93
CA GLY A 19 10.88 -7.53 9.83
C GLY A 19 11.50 -8.55 8.86
N TYR A 20 11.62 -8.17 7.60
CA TYR A 20 12.12 -9.05 6.54
C TYR A 20 13.52 -9.60 6.81
N ASP A 21 14.45 -8.75 7.25
CA ASP A 21 15.87 -9.14 7.42
C ASP A 21 16.07 -10.17 8.52
N ALA A 22 15.30 -10.07 9.61
CA ALA A 22 15.41 -10.97 10.76
C ALA A 22 14.85 -12.36 10.52
N VAL A 23 14.01 -12.56 9.49
CA VAL A 23 13.35 -13.84 9.21
C VAL A 23 14.21 -14.71 8.28
N GLY A 24 14.55 -15.91 8.75
CA GLY A 24 15.26 -16.93 7.97
C GLY A 24 14.34 -17.87 7.21
N VAL A 25 14.83 -18.45 6.11
CA VAL A 25 14.09 -19.47 5.33
C VAL A 25 13.68 -20.66 6.19
N GLN A 26 14.53 -21.07 7.15
CA GLN A 26 14.19 -22.20 8.04
C GLN A 26 12.91 -21.92 8.85
N GLU A 27 12.81 -20.72 9.40
CA GLU A 27 11.65 -20.31 10.20
C GLU A 27 10.36 -20.31 9.38
N ILE A 28 10.44 -19.85 8.12
CA ILE A 28 9.28 -19.85 7.21
C ILE A 28 8.80 -21.28 6.93
N VAL A 29 9.73 -22.19 6.57
CA VAL A 29 9.35 -23.58 6.22
C VAL A 29 8.89 -24.37 7.43
N ASP A 30 9.45 -24.15 8.61
CA ASP A 30 9.00 -24.78 9.86
C ASP A 30 7.57 -24.34 10.19
N LYS A 31 7.27 -23.02 10.08
CA LYS A 31 5.92 -22.49 10.31
C LYS A 31 4.91 -22.98 9.26
N ALA A 32 5.33 -23.13 8.00
CA ALA A 32 4.48 -23.60 6.91
C ALA A 32 4.33 -25.13 6.85
N GLY A 33 5.08 -25.90 7.67
CA GLY A 33 5.06 -27.37 7.65
C GLY A 33 5.61 -27.97 6.35
N VAL A 34 6.56 -27.30 5.69
CA VAL A 34 7.16 -27.73 4.43
C VAL A 34 8.69 -27.82 4.54
N THR A 35 9.37 -28.22 3.45
CA THR A 35 10.84 -28.29 3.40
C THR A 35 11.44 -27.10 2.64
N LYS A 36 12.75 -26.80 2.90
CA LYS A 36 13.48 -25.78 2.11
C LYS A 36 13.44 -26.03 0.60
N PRO A 37 13.67 -27.23 0.09
CA PRO A 37 13.51 -27.52 -1.33
C PRO A 37 12.14 -27.13 -1.88
N THR A 38 11.06 -27.33 -1.10
CA THR A 38 9.70 -26.93 -1.49
C THR A 38 9.59 -25.41 -1.66
N LEU A 39 10.11 -24.62 -0.72
CA LEU A 39 10.13 -23.18 -0.81
C LEU A 39 10.94 -22.70 -2.04
N TYR A 40 12.15 -23.25 -2.21
CA TYR A 40 13.00 -22.87 -3.34
C TYR A 40 12.41 -23.28 -4.69
N TYR A 41 11.68 -24.38 -4.74
CA TYR A 41 10.95 -24.79 -5.95
C TYR A 41 9.92 -23.74 -6.39
N TYR A 42 9.17 -23.15 -5.47
CA TYR A 42 8.14 -22.15 -5.79
C TYR A 42 8.68 -20.75 -6.00
N PHE A 43 9.70 -20.36 -5.25
CA PHE A 43 10.09 -18.94 -5.13
C PHE A 43 11.56 -18.67 -5.45
N GLY A 44 12.39 -19.69 -5.57
CA GLY A 44 13.82 -19.58 -5.84
C GLY A 44 14.66 -19.07 -4.66
N SER A 45 14.14 -18.13 -3.88
CA SER A 45 14.83 -17.51 -2.73
C SER A 45 13.83 -16.85 -1.77
N LYS A 46 14.33 -16.39 -0.61
CA LYS A 46 13.56 -15.54 0.31
C LYS A 46 13.13 -14.23 -0.38
N TYR A 47 14.03 -13.64 -1.17
CA TYR A 47 13.72 -12.44 -1.95
C TYR A 47 12.67 -12.70 -3.04
N GLY A 48 12.77 -13.84 -3.75
CA GLY A 48 11.75 -14.26 -4.72
C GLY A 48 10.37 -14.44 -4.07
N LEU A 49 10.34 -15.00 -2.86
CA LEU A 49 9.10 -15.11 -2.07
C LEU A 49 8.53 -13.74 -1.71
N LEU A 50 9.37 -12.80 -1.25
CA LEU A 50 8.93 -11.42 -0.96
C LEU A 50 8.38 -10.75 -2.22
N LYS A 51 9.09 -10.82 -3.34
CA LYS A 51 8.62 -10.24 -4.61
C LYS A 51 7.28 -10.81 -5.04
N THR A 52 7.11 -12.12 -4.97
CA THR A 52 5.85 -12.78 -5.32
C THR A 52 4.71 -12.32 -4.39
N LEU A 53 4.97 -12.24 -3.09
CA LEU A 53 4.00 -11.75 -2.12
C LEU A 53 3.53 -10.33 -2.45
N ILE A 54 4.47 -9.43 -2.73
CA ILE A 54 4.16 -8.04 -3.09
C ILE A 54 3.37 -8.00 -4.40
N GLU A 55 3.85 -8.66 -5.46
CA GLU A 55 3.24 -8.65 -6.79
C GLU A 55 1.79 -9.13 -6.76
N GLU A 56 1.52 -10.28 -6.16
CA GLU A 56 0.17 -10.85 -6.13
C GLU A 56 -0.81 -10.02 -5.31
N THR A 57 -0.36 -9.49 -4.17
CA THR A 57 -1.22 -8.64 -3.35
C THR A 57 -1.50 -7.30 -4.04
N PHE A 58 -0.49 -6.76 -4.73
CA PHE A 58 -0.59 -5.46 -5.39
C PHE A 58 -1.36 -5.50 -6.71
N GLN A 59 -1.41 -6.63 -7.39
CA GLN A 59 -2.03 -6.72 -8.71
C GLN A 59 -3.52 -6.35 -8.68
N GLY A 60 -4.28 -6.87 -7.71
CA GLY A 60 -5.70 -6.52 -7.55
C GLY A 60 -5.90 -5.04 -7.19
N PHE A 61 -5.06 -4.53 -6.33
CA PHE A 61 -5.12 -3.12 -5.90
C PHE A 61 -4.78 -2.14 -7.04
N ARG A 62 -3.80 -2.47 -7.87
CA ARG A 62 -3.43 -1.69 -9.07
C ARG A 62 -4.64 -1.48 -9.97
N VAL A 63 -5.37 -2.54 -10.32
CA VAL A 63 -6.55 -2.45 -11.18
C VAL A 63 -7.60 -1.52 -10.58
N ILE A 64 -7.93 -1.71 -9.29
CA ILE A 64 -8.93 -0.92 -8.58
C ILE A 64 -8.56 0.57 -8.53
N LEU A 65 -7.28 0.89 -8.31
CA LEU A 65 -6.83 2.28 -8.27
C LEU A 65 -6.79 2.93 -9.65
N HIS A 66 -6.38 2.21 -10.68
CA HIS A 66 -6.44 2.74 -12.05
C HIS A 66 -7.88 3.05 -12.45
N GLU A 67 -8.81 2.15 -12.19
CA GLU A 67 -10.23 2.38 -12.44
C GLU A 67 -10.74 3.63 -11.71
N ALA A 68 -10.39 3.81 -10.43
CA ALA A 68 -10.79 4.97 -9.65
C ALA A 68 -10.16 6.28 -10.15
N ALA A 69 -8.92 6.22 -10.66
CA ALA A 69 -8.20 7.39 -11.14
C ALA A 69 -8.56 7.79 -12.57
N ASP A 70 -9.04 6.87 -13.40
CA ASP A 70 -9.28 7.09 -14.85
C ASP A 70 -10.68 7.60 -15.18
N VAL A 71 -11.54 7.80 -14.18
CA VAL A 71 -12.91 8.28 -14.42
C VAL A 71 -12.86 9.75 -14.86
N GLU A 72 -13.52 10.09 -15.99
CA GLU A 72 -13.74 11.46 -16.43
C GLU A 72 -14.78 12.15 -15.52
N GLN A 73 -14.34 12.53 -14.32
CA GLN A 73 -15.16 13.18 -13.30
C GLN A 73 -14.51 14.47 -12.82
N ARG A 74 -15.23 15.16 -11.95
CA ARG A 74 -14.63 16.28 -11.20
C ARG A 74 -13.53 15.75 -10.31
N ILE A 75 -12.46 16.54 -10.16
CA ILE A 75 -11.29 16.14 -9.36
C ILE A 75 -11.67 15.75 -7.93
N GLU A 76 -12.64 16.46 -7.33
CA GLU A 76 -13.11 16.13 -5.98
C GLU A 76 -13.64 14.72 -5.89
N GLU A 77 -14.49 14.30 -6.84
CA GLU A 77 -15.09 12.96 -6.89
C GLU A 77 -14.02 11.88 -7.10
N THR A 78 -13.04 12.16 -7.97
CA THR A 78 -11.90 11.26 -8.22
C THR A 78 -11.07 11.07 -6.95
N LEU A 79 -10.76 12.14 -6.21
CA LEU A 79 -9.99 12.04 -4.96
C LEU A 79 -10.73 11.26 -3.88
N TYR A 80 -12.04 11.44 -3.73
CA TYR A 80 -12.85 10.62 -2.82
C TYR A 80 -12.81 9.14 -3.21
N GLN A 81 -13.03 8.81 -4.48
CA GLN A 81 -13.01 7.43 -4.93
C GLN A 81 -11.64 6.78 -4.73
N VAL A 82 -10.56 7.45 -5.07
CA VAL A 82 -9.20 6.96 -4.85
C VAL A 82 -8.97 6.71 -3.35
N ALA A 83 -9.33 7.66 -2.48
CA ALA A 83 -9.17 7.52 -1.05
C ALA A 83 -9.95 6.32 -0.49
N HIS A 84 -11.23 6.17 -0.87
CA HIS A 84 -12.06 5.04 -0.44
C HIS A 84 -11.47 3.69 -0.89
N ARG A 85 -11.01 3.58 -2.14
CA ARG A 85 -10.39 2.34 -2.66
C ARG A 85 -9.08 2.05 -1.95
N TYR A 86 -8.30 3.08 -1.69
CA TYR A 86 -7.04 2.96 -0.95
C TYR A 86 -7.27 2.47 0.49
N CYS A 87 -8.23 3.06 1.19
CA CYS A 87 -8.58 2.65 2.55
C CYS A 87 -9.20 1.24 2.59
N ALA A 88 -10.02 0.86 1.61
CA ALA A 88 -10.55 -0.49 1.49
C ALA A 88 -9.45 -1.54 1.28
N PHE A 89 -8.41 -1.22 0.51
CA PHE A 89 -7.24 -2.09 0.39
C PHE A 89 -6.51 -2.25 1.73
N PHE A 90 -6.26 -1.15 2.44
CA PHE A 90 -5.70 -1.21 3.79
C PHE A 90 -6.50 -2.15 4.70
N GLU A 91 -7.83 -2.01 4.72
CA GLU A 91 -8.69 -2.83 5.57
C GLU A 91 -8.73 -4.30 5.16
N SER A 92 -8.56 -4.60 3.88
CA SER A 92 -8.57 -5.97 3.37
C SER A 92 -7.38 -6.80 3.86
N ASP A 93 -6.22 -6.16 4.07
CA ASP A 93 -5.01 -6.81 4.57
C ASP A 93 -4.09 -5.80 5.29
N ARG A 94 -4.46 -5.46 6.53
CA ARG A 94 -3.73 -4.49 7.36
C ARG A 94 -2.29 -4.93 7.63
N GLU A 95 -2.05 -6.23 7.86
CA GLU A 95 -0.70 -6.77 8.05
C GLU A 95 0.18 -6.54 6.82
N PHE A 96 -0.36 -6.80 5.63
CA PHE A 96 0.39 -6.57 4.39
C PHE A 96 0.69 -5.08 4.18
N TYR A 97 -0.30 -4.22 4.40
CA TYR A 97 -0.11 -2.78 4.26
C TYR A 97 0.99 -2.24 5.17
N MET A 98 0.96 -2.62 6.46
CA MET A 98 1.98 -2.19 7.43
C MET A 98 3.36 -2.77 7.09
N LEU A 99 3.42 -4.04 6.68
CA LEU A 99 4.65 -4.63 6.16
C LEU A 99 5.18 -3.83 4.96
N PHE A 100 4.34 -3.53 3.98
CA PHE A 100 4.72 -2.79 2.77
C PHE A 100 5.30 -1.41 3.12
N MET A 101 4.68 -0.69 4.04
CA MET A 101 5.18 0.60 4.52
C MET A 101 6.53 0.45 5.25
N ALA A 102 6.68 -0.55 6.10
CA ALA A 102 7.95 -0.83 6.79
C ALA A 102 9.08 -1.15 5.80
N LEU A 103 8.81 -1.92 4.76
CA LEU A 103 9.77 -2.21 3.69
C LEU A 103 10.17 -0.95 2.91
N PHE A 104 9.22 -0.05 2.63
CA PHE A 104 9.50 1.21 1.94
C PHE A 104 10.37 2.17 2.77
N TYR A 105 10.23 2.16 4.09
CA TYR A 105 11.05 2.97 4.99
C TYR A 105 12.37 2.28 5.40
N SER A 106 12.66 1.09 4.91
CA SER A 106 13.94 0.43 5.16
C SER A 106 15.12 1.12 4.42
N ALA A 107 16.34 0.69 4.69
CA ALA A 107 17.52 1.27 4.05
C ALA A 107 17.46 1.10 2.52
N ARG A 108 17.86 2.12 1.76
CA ARG A 108 17.80 2.15 0.29
C ARG A 108 18.58 1.02 -0.40
N GLU A 109 19.65 0.58 0.22
CA GLU A 109 20.49 -0.54 -0.22
C GLU A 109 19.84 -1.91 0.06
N ASN A 110 18.79 -1.96 0.88
CA ASN A 110 18.11 -3.18 1.25
C ASN A 110 17.29 -3.73 0.07
N GLU A 111 17.40 -5.04 -0.18
CA GLU A 111 16.62 -5.71 -1.23
C GLU A 111 15.11 -5.59 -0.97
N ALA A 112 14.67 -5.49 0.28
CA ALA A 112 13.28 -5.28 0.65
C ALA A 112 12.77 -3.91 0.17
N TYR A 113 13.54 -2.83 0.34
CA TYR A 113 13.22 -1.53 -0.24
C TYR A 113 13.14 -1.60 -1.77
N GLN A 114 14.11 -2.28 -2.41
CA GLN A 114 14.14 -2.41 -3.86
C GLN A 114 12.93 -3.18 -4.41
N ALA A 115 12.39 -4.11 -3.62
CA ALA A 115 11.19 -4.87 -3.98
C ALA A 115 9.93 -3.99 -4.01
N VAL A 116 9.76 -3.04 -3.09
CA VAL A 116 8.54 -2.20 -2.99
C VAL A 116 8.63 -0.88 -3.77
N LYS A 117 9.84 -0.36 -3.98
CA LYS A 117 10.06 0.93 -4.64
C LYS A 117 9.32 1.12 -5.97
N PRO A 118 9.28 0.15 -6.91
CA PRO A 118 8.56 0.31 -8.17
C PRO A 118 7.06 0.56 -7.97
N TYR A 119 6.44 -0.13 -7.03
CA TYR A 119 5.01 0.00 -6.73
C TYR A 119 4.67 1.35 -6.11
N VAL A 120 5.52 1.83 -5.20
CA VAL A 120 5.36 3.17 -4.62
C VAL A 120 5.49 4.25 -5.71
N ALA A 121 6.48 4.12 -6.61
CA ALA A 121 6.64 5.06 -7.72
C ALA A 121 5.41 5.06 -8.64
N GLU A 122 4.91 3.88 -9.01
CA GLU A 122 3.70 3.73 -9.83
C GLU A 122 2.49 4.45 -9.22
N PHE A 123 2.30 4.33 -7.90
CA PHE A 123 1.20 5.04 -7.23
C PHE A 123 1.34 6.54 -7.25
N TYR A 124 2.53 7.05 -6.96
CA TYR A 124 2.77 8.48 -7.03
C TYR A 124 2.53 9.00 -8.44
N ASP A 125 3.02 8.29 -9.47
CA ASP A 125 2.84 8.69 -10.86
C ASP A 125 1.36 8.63 -11.28
N LEU A 126 0.59 7.66 -10.81
CA LEU A 126 -0.86 7.58 -11.02
C LEU A 126 -1.58 8.81 -10.46
N ILE A 127 -1.29 9.19 -9.22
CA ILE A 127 -1.93 10.36 -8.58
C ILE A 127 -1.43 11.67 -9.20
N VAL A 128 -0.17 11.78 -9.59
CA VAL A 128 0.32 12.91 -10.40
C VAL A 128 -0.52 13.05 -11.66
N GLY A 129 -0.78 11.94 -12.37
CA GLY A 129 -1.63 11.90 -13.55
C GLY A 129 -3.08 12.39 -13.29
N VAL A 130 -3.65 12.10 -12.11
CA VAL A 130 -4.96 12.67 -11.71
C VAL A 130 -4.90 14.19 -11.65
N PHE A 131 -3.90 14.76 -10.99
CA PHE A 131 -3.73 16.21 -10.91
C PHE A 131 -3.36 16.85 -12.25
N ASP A 132 -2.62 16.17 -13.11
CA ASP A 132 -2.31 16.66 -14.46
C ASP A 132 -3.58 16.79 -15.31
N ARG A 133 -4.44 15.78 -15.31
CA ARG A 133 -5.72 15.82 -16.05
C ARG A 133 -6.69 16.86 -15.51
N ALA A 134 -6.66 17.10 -14.22
CA ALA A 134 -7.52 18.08 -13.56
C ALA A 134 -6.96 19.51 -13.55
N ALA A 135 -5.83 19.78 -14.19
CA ALA A 135 -5.13 21.07 -14.10
C ALA A 135 -6.01 22.25 -14.49
N GLU A 136 -6.92 22.09 -15.47
CA GLU A 136 -7.87 23.13 -15.90
C GLU A 136 -8.99 23.39 -14.88
N GLN A 137 -9.32 22.41 -14.03
CA GLN A 137 -10.34 22.54 -12.97
C GLN A 137 -9.77 23.20 -11.71
N LEU A 138 -8.45 23.19 -11.57
CA LEU A 138 -7.73 23.63 -10.40
C LEU A 138 -7.00 24.92 -10.71
N GLY A 139 -7.11 25.93 -9.91
CA GLY A 139 -6.42 27.22 -10.13
C GLY A 139 -4.97 27.09 -10.61
N ASN A 140 -4.02 27.84 -10.08
CA ASN A 140 -2.62 27.74 -10.52
C ASN A 140 -1.95 26.45 -10.04
N MET A 141 -1.97 25.40 -10.87
CA MET A 141 -1.33 24.09 -10.62
C MET A 141 0.06 23.95 -11.25
N THR A 142 0.53 24.92 -12.02
CA THR A 142 1.76 24.85 -12.81
C THR A 142 2.94 24.31 -11.99
N GLY A 143 3.41 23.12 -12.32
CA GLY A 143 4.56 22.45 -11.72
C GLY A 143 4.35 21.95 -10.29
N ARG A 144 3.13 22.00 -9.72
CA ARG A 144 2.83 21.55 -8.35
C ARG A 144 2.11 20.21 -8.24
N GLN A 145 1.79 19.57 -9.35
CA GLN A 145 1.04 18.30 -9.38
C GLN A 145 1.68 17.23 -8.52
N ARG A 146 3.01 17.06 -8.64
CA ARG A 146 3.78 16.13 -7.80
C ARG A 146 3.69 16.47 -6.31
N GLN A 147 3.71 17.76 -5.95
CA GLN A 147 3.59 18.20 -4.56
C GLN A 147 2.21 17.85 -3.99
N PHE A 148 1.15 18.05 -4.76
CA PHE A 148 -0.21 17.68 -4.34
C PHE A 148 -0.40 16.19 -4.25
N ALA A 149 0.17 15.40 -5.17
CA ALA A 149 0.16 13.94 -5.10
C ALA A 149 0.86 13.42 -3.83
N ILE A 150 2.03 13.99 -3.49
CA ILE A 150 2.76 13.67 -2.25
C ILE A 150 1.90 14.02 -1.02
N GLY A 151 1.30 15.21 -1.00
CA GLY A 151 0.44 15.66 0.10
C GLY A 151 -0.79 14.76 0.27
N PHE A 152 -1.47 14.42 -0.81
CA PHE A 152 -2.64 13.56 -0.79
C PHE A 152 -2.34 12.15 -0.25
N LEU A 153 -1.37 11.48 -0.86
CA LEU A 153 -0.97 10.13 -0.44
C LEU A 153 -0.35 10.14 0.96
N GLY A 154 0.46 11.16 1.29
CA GLY A 154 1.05 11.30 2.60
C GLY A 154 0.01 11.47 3.69
N THR A 155 -1.03 12.28 3.45
CA THR A 155 -2.14 12.47 4.40
C THR A 155 -2.88 11.17 4.66
N ILE A 156 -3.27 10.43 3.60
CA ILE A 156 -3.98 9.15 3.75
C ILE A 156 -3.10 8.11 4.43
N ASN A 157 -1.85 7.92 3.97
CA ASN A 157 -0.95 6.93 4.56
C ASN A 157 -0.73 7.17 6.05
N HIS A 158 -0.47 8.42 6.43
CA HIS A 158 -0.19 8.75 7.83
C HIS A 158 -1.43 8.59 8.71
N TYR A 159 -2.60 8.99 8.19
CA TYR A 159 -3.86 8.75 8.86
C TYR A 159 -4.11 7.26 9.11
N LEU A 160 -3.90 6.40 8.09
CA LEU A 160 -4.09 4.95 8.21
C LEU A 160 -3.13 4.30 9.21
N ILE A 161 -1.86 4.72 9.24
CA ILE A 161 -0.87 4.21 10.18
C ILE A 161 -1.30 4.52 11.63
N LEU A 162 -1.69 5.76 11.91
CA LEU A 162 -2.13 6.16 13.25
C LEU A 162 -3.43 5.46 13.66
N ARG A 163 -4.39 5.36 12.75
CA ARG A 163 -5.65 4.65 13.02
C ARG A 163 -5.44 3.14 13.23
N PHE A 164 -4.41 2.55 12.62
CA PHE A 164 -4.07 1.15 12.88
C PHE A 164 -3.59 0.95 14.33
N GLU A 165 -2.73 1.82 14.82
CA GLU A 165 -2.23 1.77 16.20
C GLU A 165 -3.37 1.99 17.23
N GLU A 166 -4.24 2.98 16.97
CA GLU A 166 -5.41 3.23 17.82
C GLU A 166 -6.46 2.10 17.77
N GLY A 167 -6.57 1.42 16.65
CA GLY A 167 -7.57 0.38 16.38
C GLY A 167 -7.33 -0.94 17.13
N GLU A 168 -6.10 -1.21 17.58
CA GLU A 168 -5.83 -2.34 18.48
C GLU A 168 -6.58 -2.19 19.81
N GLU A 169 -6.81 -0.95 20.26
CA GLU A 169 -7.59 -0.67 21.48
C GLU A 169 -9.10 -0.59 21.22
N ASN A 170 -9.54 -0.15 20.04
CA ASN A 170 -10.94 0.18 19.75
C ASN A 170 -11.61 -0.67 18.64
N GLY A 171 -10.87 -1.57 17.94
CA GLY A 171 -11.44 -2.54 16.98
C GLY A 171 -12.20 -1.93 15.78
N GLY A 172 -12.07 -0.62 15.53
CA GLY A 172 -12.92 0.11 14.62
C GLY A 172 -12.57 -0.08 13.15
N LYS A 173 -13.59 -0.39 12.34
CA LYS A 173 -13.56 -0.24 10.89
C LYS A 173 -13.51 1.25 10.56
N LEU A 174 -12.82 1.60 9.47
CA LEU A 174 -12.83 2.96 8.95
C LEU A 174 -14.23 3.30 8.41
N GLU A 175 -14.85 4.32 8.98
CA GLU A 175 -16.12 4.80 8.49
C GLU A 175 -15.92 5.69 7.25
N GLN A 176 -16.88 5.64 6.32
CA GLN A 176 -16.78 6.44 5.09
C GLN A 176 -16.67 7.94 5.39
N GLU A 177 -17.38 8.41 6.40
CA GLU A 177 -17.37 9.80 6.84
C GLU A 177 -15.99 10.26 7.35
N GLU A 178 -15.21 9.37 7.96
CA GLU A 178 -13.83 9.65 8.40
C GLU A 178 -12.91 9.84 7.19
N ILE A 179 -13.03 8.96 6.19
CA ILE A 179 -12.24 9.04 4.95
C ILE A 179 -12.59 10.34 4.21
N ASP A 180 -13.88 10.66 4.11
CA ASP A 180 -14.36 11.89 3.48
C ASP A 180 -13.83 13.13 4.20
N ALA A 181 -13.77 13.11 5.53
CA ALA A 181 -13.23 14.22 6.32
C ALA A 181 -11.74 14.46 6.00
N VAL A 182 -10.94 13.40 5.89
CA VAL A 182 -9.51 13.47 5.52
C VAL A 182 -9.33 14.07 4.12
N VAL A 183 -10.11 13.61 3.14
CA VAL A 183 -10.06 14.14 1.77
C VAL A 183 -10.50 15.61 1.72
N ARG A 184 -11.56 15.95 2.43
CA ARG A 184 -12.08 17.32 2.53
C ARG A 184 -11.03 18.25 3.14
N GLN A 185 -10.37 17.82 4.22
CA GLN A 185 -9.30 18.60 4.85
C GLN A 185 -8.13 18.81 3.88
N PHE A 186 -7.76 17.81 3.11
CA PHE A 186 -6.72 17.95 2.08
C PHE A 186 -7.11 18.98 1.02
N MET A 187 -8.36 18.94 0.52
CA MET A 187 -8.82 19.86 -0.55
C MET A 187 -8.98 21.29 -0.09
N TYR A 188 -9.52 21.52 1.09
CA TYR A 188 -9.93 22.86 1.53
C TYR A 188 -9.06 23.42 2.66
N GLY A 189 -8.25 22.60 3.31
CA GLY A 189 -7.35 23.03 4.40
C GLY A 189 -8.09 23.37 5.69
N ILE A 190 -7.37 24.04 6.59
CA ILE A 190 -7.87 24.38 7.95
C ILE A 190 -8.65 25.71 8.00
N PHE A 191 -8.68 26.46 6.90
CA PHE A 191 -9.34 27.77 6.84
C PHE A 191 -10.64 27.79 6.03
N SER A 192 -11.17 26.60 5.73
CA SER A 192 -12.42 26.44 4.96
C SER A 192 -13.63 26.33 5.86
#